data_34aa5e5064c76f85b11714deefa0c88d
#
_entry.id   34aa5e5064c76f85b11714deefa0c88d
#
_cell.length_a   1.000
_cell.length_b   1.000
_cell.length_c   1.000
_cell.angle_alpha   90.00
_cell.angle_beta   90.00
_cell.angle_gamma   90.00
#
_symmetry.space_group_name_H-M   'P 1'
#
loop_
_entity.id
_entity.type
_entity.pdbx_description
1 polymer ?
#
loop_
_entity_poly.entity_id
_entity_poly.type
_entity_poly.pdbx_seq_one_letter_code
_entity_poly.pdbx_strand_id
1 'polypeptide(L)'
;MKEDYRHIVRIADTDLDGSKPIGHSLNKIKGVSFMFANAVCTFSRIDKKKITGQLNADEVKRLNEILKEPSKYGFPVWMLNRRKYAETGENRHIIGADLKWQVENDIKLMKKIRSYKGVRHMLGLPVRGQKTKNNFRKKKGKGLGVKRKKTAAPAAKGGK
;
A
#
# COMPACT_ATOMS: atom_id res chain seq x y z
N MET A 1 3.68 33.29 -17.34
CA MET A 1 3.26 32.98 -15.96
C MET A 1 4.09 31.82 -15.48
N LYS A 2 4.86 31.96 -14.40
CA LYS A 2 5.60 30.84 -13.81
C LYS A 2 4.54 29.88 -13.26
N GLU A 3 4.43 28.70 -13.86
CA GLU A 3 3.61 27.64 -13.31
C GLU A 3 4.17 27.32 -11.91
N ASP A 4 3.33 27.47 -10.89
CA ASP A 4 3.71 27.20 -9.50
C ASP A 4 4.00 25.70 -9.37
N TYR A 5 5.26 25.32 -9.56
CA TYR A 5 5.70 23.95 -9.37
C TYR A 5 5.64 23.56 -7.89
N ARG A 6 4.88 22.51 -7.61
CA ARG A 6 4.72 21.95 -6.26
C ARG A 6 5.59 20.71 -6.09
N HIS A 7 6.50 20.73 -5.13
CA HIS A 7 7.32 19.56 -4.81
C HIS A 7 6.53 18.38 -4.27
N ILE A 8 5.42 18.67 -3.56
CA ILE A 8 4.54 17.66 -2.98
C ILE A 8 3.09 18.02 -3.37
N VAL A 9 2.37 17.03 -3.88
CA VAL A 9 0.93 17.16 -4.21
C VAL A 9 0.17 16.09 -3.44
N ARG A 10 -0.84 16.50 -2.67
CA ARG A 10 -1.67 15.59 -1.88
C ARG A 10 -2.87 15.11 -2.68
N ILE A 11 -2.95 13.79 -2.89
CA ILE A 11 -4.05 13.13 -3.59
C ILE A 11 -4.48 11.90 -2.78
N ALA A 12 -5.78 11.74 -2.55
CA ALA A 12 -6.37 10.63 -1.78
C ALA A 12 -5.62 10.38 -0.45
N ASP A 13 -5.42 11.46 0.33
CA ASP A 13 -4.71 11.45 1.62
C ASP A 13 -3.28 10.91 1.60
N THR A 14 -2.67 10.87 0.41
CA THR A 14 -1.29 10.45 0.21
C THR A 14 -0.50 11.58 -0.43
N ASP A 15 0.67 11.87 0.13
CA ASP A 15 1.59 12.87 -0.41
C ASP A 15 2.40 12.25 -1.55
N LEU A 16 2.20 12.78 -2.75
CA LEU A 16 2.86 12.36 -3.98
C LEU A 16 4.05 13.26 -4.28
N ASP A 17 5.09 12.65 -4.88
CA ASP A 17 6.29 13.34 -5.30
C ASP A 17 6.01 14.15 -6.56
N GLY A 18 6.20 15.47 -6.48
CA GLY A 18 5.96 16.39 -7.59
C GLY A 18 6.91 16.22 -8.77
N SER A 19 8.10 15.62 -8.57
CA SER A 19 9.10 15.45 -9.64
C SER A 19 8.76 14.32 -10.62
N LYS A 20 7.89 13.40 -10.23
CA LYS A 20 7.54 12.21 -11.01
C LYS A 20 6.32 12.43 -11.90
N PRO A 21 6.23 11.71 -13.03
CA PRO A 21 5.02 11.68 -13.84
C PRO A 21 3.82 11.18 -13.04
N ILE A 22 2.63 11.76 -13.28
CA ILE A 22 1.41 11.42 -12.50
C ILE A 22 1.04 9.94 -12.58
N GLY A 23 1.21 9.30 -13.75
CA GLY A 23 0.94 7.87 -13.91
C GLY A 23 1.79 6.97 -13.02
N HIS A 24 3.00 7.40 -12.64
CA HIS A 24 3.86 6.70 -11.69
C HIS A 24 3.61 7.12 -10.24
N SER A 25 3.36 8.41 -10.00
CA SER A 25 3.11 8.94 -8.65
C SER A 25 1.89 8.33 -8.02
N LEU A 26 0.80 8.11 -8.78
CA LEU A 26 -0.44 7.49 -8.30
C LEU A 26 -0.22 6.08 -7.71
N ASN A 27 0.79 5.34 -8.17
CA ASN A 27 1.07 4.00 -7.62
C ASN A 27 1.56 4.02 -6.16
N LYS A 28 1.93 5.18 -5.62
CA LYS A 28 2.25 5.32 -4.20
C LYS A 28 1.01 5.14 -3.32
N ILE A 29 -0.17 5.39 -3.87
CA ILE A 29 -1.44 5.23 -3.16
C ILE A 29 -1.75 3.73 -3.05
N LYS A 30 -1.91 3.23 -1.83
CA LYS A 30 -2.27 1.82 -1.61
C LYS A 30 -3.62 1.52 -2.25
N GLY A 31 -3.68 0.47 -3.04
CA GLY A 31 -4.89 0.09 -3.79
C GLY A 31 -4.89 0.56 -5.24
N VAL A 32 -3.99 1.44 -5.63
CA VAL A 32 -3.82 1.91 -7.02
C VAL A 32 -2.66 1.16 -7.67
N SER A 33 -2.95 0.36 -8.69
CA SER A 33 -1.96 -0.31 -9.53
C SER A 33 -1.68 0.50 -10.80
N PHE A 34 -0.65 0.13 -11.57
CA PHE A 34 -0.34 0.79 -12.86
C PHE A 34 -1.52 0.82 -13.83
N MET A 35 -2.26 -0.30 -13.93
CA MET A 35 -3.46 -0.36 -14.77
C MET A 35 -4.53 0.62 -14.30
N PHE A 36 -4.79 0.66 -13.00
CA PHE A 36 -5.77 1.56 -12.42
C PHE A 36 -5.34 3.02 -12.55
N ALA A 37 -4.06 3.34 -12.32
CA ALA A 37 -3.50 4.68 -12.52
C ALA A 37 -3.64 5.15 -13.97
N ASN A 38 -3.36 4.27 -14.95
CA ASN A 38 -3.57 4.59 -16.37
C ASN A 38 -5.04 4.89 -16.67
N ALA A 39 -5.96 4.10 -16.15
CA ALA A 39 -7.39 4.32 -16.31
C ALA A 39 -7.82 5.66 -15.68
N VAL A 40 -7.37 5.96 -14.46
CA VAL A 40 -7.63 7.25 -13.79
C VAL A 40 -7.15 8.41 -14.64
N CYS A 41 -5.94 8.36 -15.19
CA CYS A 41 -5.43 9.41 -16.10
C CYS A 41 -6.29 9.55 -17.36
N THR A 42 -6.74 8.43 -17.96
CA THR A 42 -7.59 8.44 -19.15
C THR A 42 -8.95 9.09 -18.86
N PHE A 43 -9.63 8.68 -17.79
CA PHE A 43 -10.93 9.22 -17.41
C PHE A 43 -10.87 10.68 -16.95
N SER A 44 -9.77 11.09 -16.31
CA SER A 44 -9.54 12.49 -15.92
C SER A 44 -9.12 13.38 -17.10
N ARG A 45 -8.79 12.80 -18.28
CA ARG A 45 -8.24 13.47 -19.45
C ARG A 45 -6.90 14.19 -19.15
N ILE A 46 -6.09 13.60 -18.29
CA ILE A 46 -4.76 14.11 -17.93
C ILE A 46 -3.72 13.21 -18.59
N ASP A 47 -2.71 13.81 -19.21
CA ASP A 47 -1.60 13.03 -19.76
C ASP A 47 -0.81 12.36 -18.62
N LYS A 48 -0.70 11.03 -18.71
CA LYS A 48 0.06 10.21 -17.73
C LYS A 48 1.53 10.60 -17.60
N LYS A 49 2.10 11.27 -18.61
CA LYS A 49 3.48 11.78 -18.61
C LYS A 49 3.62 13.13 -17.94
N LYS A 50 2.52 13.86 -17.70
CA LYS A 50 2.53 15.17 -17.04
C LYS A 50 3.16 15.05 -15.67
N ILE A 51 4.02 15.98 -15.33
CA ILE A 51 4.71 16.03 -14.02
C ILE A 51 3.68 16.37 -12.94
N THR A 52 3.70 15.61 -11.84
CA THR A 52 2.71 15.74 -10.76
C THR A 52 2.70 17.15 -10.14
N GLY A 53 3.88 17.79 -10.02
CA GLY A 53 4.00 19.15 -9.48
C GLY A 53 3.40 20.26 -10.35
N GLN A 54 3.10 19.99 -11.62
CA GLN A 54 2.48 20.94 -12.56
C GLN A 54 0.96 20.76 -12.68
N LEU A 55 0.36 19.97 -11.80
CA LEU A 55 -1.10 19.76 -11.83
C LEU A 55 -1.84 20.98 -11.29
N ASN A 56 -2.87 21.38 -12.01
CA ASN A 56 -3.78 22.44 -11.61
C ASN A 56 -4.66 21.96 -10.43
N ALA A 57 -5.17 22.89 -9.64
CA ALA A 57 -6.06 22.57 -8.52
C ALA A 57 -7.32 21.81 -8.97
N ASP A 58 -7.88 22.12 -10.14
CA ASP A 58 -9.06 21.45 -10.67
C ASP A 58 -8.75 20.03 -11.16
N GLU A 59 -7.55 19.80 -11.72
CA GLU A 59 -7.08 18.45 -12.07
C GLU A 59 -6.93 17.58 -10.84
N VAL A 60 -6.37 18.13 -9.76
CA VAL A 60 -6.23 17.43 -8.46
C VAL A 60 -7.61 17.07 -7.88
N LYS A 61 -8.59 17.99 -7.94
CA LYS A 61 -9.96 17.70 -7.51
C LYS A 61 -10.59 16.56 -8.31
N ARG A 62 -10.50 16.60 -9.64
CA ARG A 62 -11.00 15.54 -10.52
C ARG A 62 -10.37 14.19 -10.23
N LEU A 63 -9.05 14.15 -10.01
CA LEU A 63 -8.35 12.92 -9.62
C LEU A 63 -8.87 12.37 -8.29
N ASN A 64 -9.09 13.23 -7.29
CA ASN A 64 -9.63 12.83 -6.00
C ASN A 64 -11.05 12.26 -6.10
N GLU A 65 -11.91 12.86 -6.91
CA GLU A 65 -13.29 12.39 -7.15
C GLU A 65 -13.31 11.03 -7.84
N ILE A 66 -12.53 10.86 -8.91
CA ILE A 66 -12.42 9.60 -9.64
C ILE A 66 -11.87 8.48 -8.74
N LEU A 67 -10.88 8.80 -7.91
CA LEU A 67 -10.27 7.82 -6.98
C LEU A 67 -11.24 7.40 -5.87
N LYS A 68 -12.09 8.30 -5.39
CA LYS A 68 -13.11 7.99 -4.37
C LYS A 68 -14.23 7.11 -4.92
N GLU A 69 -14.74 7.45 -6.09
CA GLU A 69 -15.92 6.79 -6.68
C GLU A 69 -15.72 6.42 -8.15
N PRO A 70 -14.82 5.47 -8.47
CA PRO A 70 -14.53 5.12 -9.85
C PRO A 70 -15.73 4.53 -10.60
N SER A 71 -16.67 3.92 -9.90
CA SER A 71 -17.89 3.35 -10.49
C SER A 71 -18.75 4.38 -11.21
N LYS A 72 -18.77 5.64 -10.75
CA LYS A 72 -19.53 6.73 -11.39
C LYS A 72 -18.93 7.16 -12.73
N TYR A 73 -17.64 6.93 -12.92
CA TYR A 73 -16.90 7.33 -14.13
C TYR A 73 -16.78 6.23 -15.17
N GLY A 74 -17.56 5.14 -15.04
CA GLY A 74 -17.61 4.07 -16.03
C GLY A 74 -16.44 3.08 -15.96
N PHE A 75 -15.76 2.98 -14.82
CA PHE A 75 -14.74 1.96 -14.65
C PHE A 75 -15.34 0.55 -14.72
N PRO A 76 -14.74 -0.36 -15.48
CA PRO A 76 -15.21 -1.72 -15.57
C PRO A 76 -15.09 -2.44 -14.21
N VAL A 77 -16.08 -3.24 -13.87
CA VAL A 77 -16.18 -3.92 -12.57
C VAL A 77 -14.96 -4.80 -12.25
N TRP A 78 -14.36 -5.39 -13.28
CA TRP A 78 -13.17 -6.24 -13.10
C TRP A 78 -11.93 -5.49 -12.61
N MET A 79 -11.88 -4.16 -12.77
CA MET A 79 -10.77 -3.32 -12.35
C MET A 79 -10.87 -2.91 -10.86
N LEU A 80 -12.05 -3.07 -10.25
CA LEU A 80 -12.29 -2.75 -8.86
C LEU A 80 -11.69 -3.82 -7.94
N ASN A 81 -11.12 -3.41 -6.80
CA ASN A 81 -10.46 -4.33 -5.87
C ASN A 81 -11.43 -5.02 -4.88
N ARG A 82 -12.63 -4.49 -4.67
CA ARG A 82 -13.65 -5.06 -3.79
C ARG A 82 -14.96 -5.27 -4.57
N ARG A 83 -15.09 -6.44 -5.15
CA ARG A 83 -16.29 -6.82 -5.90
C ARG A 83 -17.24 -7.61 -5.01
N LYS A 84 -18.55 -7.41 -5.18
CA LYS A 84 -19.61 -8.10 -4.43
C LYS A 84 -19.33 -8.07 -2.93
N TYR A 85 -19.29 -6.86 -2.36
CA TYR A 85 -19.06 -6.70 -0.92
C TYR A 85 -20.08 -7.52 -0.14
N ALA A 86 -19.64 -8.34 0.82
CA ALA A 86 -20.45 -9.36 1.48
C ALA A 86 -21.71 -8.81 2.19
N GLU A 87 -21.64 -7.57 2.67
CA GLU A 87 -22.75 -6.95 3.41
C GLU A 87 -23.76 -6.25 2.49
N THR A 88 -23.29 -5.57 1.44
CA THR A 88 -24.14 -4.73 0.57
C THR A 88 -24.30 -5.25 -0.84
N GLY A 89 -23.51 -6.23 -1.28
CA GLY A 89 -23.48 -6.74 -2.64
C GLY A 89 -22.85 -5.79 -3.67
N GLU A 90 -22.44 -4.59 -3.27
CA GLU A 90 -21.93 -3.57 -4.16
C GLU A 90 -20.49 -3.83 -4.59
N ASN A 91 -20.12 -3.24 -5.74
CA ASN A 91 -18.77 -3.23 -6.24
C ASN A 91 -18.10 -1.90 -5.85
N ARG A 92 -17.07 -1.97 -5.02
CA ARG A 92 -16.34 -0.79 -4.51
C ARG A 92 -14.87 -0.87 -4.86
N HIS A 93 -14.23 0.27 -4.92
CA HIS A 93 -12.77 0.36 -4.98
C HIS A 93 -12.29 1.07 -3.72
N ILE A 94 -11.46 0.39 -2.95
CA ILE A 94 -10.98 0.88 -1.65
C ILE A 94 -9.51 1.22 -1.77
N ILE A 95 -9.11 2.40 -1.30
CA ILE A 95 -7.74 2.92 -1.41
C ILE A 95 -7.21 3.41 -0.06
N GLY A 96 -5.91 3.62 0.01
CA GLY A 96 -5.25 4.27 1.14
C GLY A 96 -5.43 3.56 2.49
N ALA A 97 -5.87 4.31 3.48
CA ALA A 97 -6.08 3.85 4.85
C ALA A 97 -7.25 2.87 4.96
N ASP A 98 -8.33 3.13 4.23
CA ASP A 98 -9.55 2.31 4.24
C ASP A 98 -9.25 0.89 3.75
N LEU A 99 -8.37 0.74 2.75
CA LEU A 99 -7.94 -0.58 2.29
C LEU A 99 -7.24 -1.36 3.41
N LYS A 100 -6.36 -0.72 4.16
CA LYS A 100 -5.67 -1.36 5.27
C LYS A 100 -6.66 -1.78 6.35
N TRP A 101 -7.56 -0.89 6.73
CA TRP A 101 -8.60 -1.15 7.72
C TRP A 101 -9.51 -2.32 7.29
N GLN A 102 -9.93 -2.33 6.03
CA GLN A 102 -10.77 -3.40 5.50
C GLN A 102 -10.07 -4.76 5.51
N VAL A 103 -8.80 -4.82 5.12
CA VAL A 103 -8.00 -6.05 5.19
C VAL A 103 -7.87 -6.55 6.64
N GLU A 104 -7.64 -5.64 7.60
CA GLU A 104 -7.58 -6.00 9.02
C GLU A 104 -8.92 -6.55 9.52
N ASN A 105 -10.04 -5.97 9.10
CA ASN A 105 -11.38 -6.45 9.46
C ASN A 105 -11.68 -7.83 8.84
N ASP A 106 -11.31 -8.03 7.59
CA ASP A 106 -11.46 -9.35 6.93
C ASP A 106 -10.67 -10.43 7.70
N ILE A 107 -9.45 -10.11 8.13
CA ILE A 107 -8.63 -11.02 8.95
C ILE A 107 -9.26 -11.23 10.33
N LYS A 108 -9.77 -10.19 10.99
CA LYS A 108 -10.48 -10.31 12.28
C LYS A 108 -11.70 -11.20 12.15
N LEU A 109 -12.48 -11.05 11.08
CA LEU A 109 -13.64 -11.90 10.80
C LEU A 109 -13.23 -13.37 10.63
N MET A 110 -12.20 -13.65 9.81
CA MET A 110 -11.67 -15.01 9.64
C MET A 110 -11.21 -15.64 10.98
N LYS A 111 -10.58 -14.84 11.85
CA LYS A 111 -10.16 -15.28 13.19
C LYS A 111 -11.38 -15.57 14.08
N LYS A 112 -12.41 -14.72 14.04
CA LYS A 112 -13.64 -14.88 14.83
C LYS A 112 -14.38 -16.19 14.45
N ILE A 113 -14.48 -16.47 13.16
CA ILE A 113 -15.11 -17.70 12.63
C ILE A 113 -14.23 -18.94 12.89
N ARG A 114 -12.98 -18.78 13.35
CA ARG A 114 -12.00 -19.86 13.50
C ARG A 114 -11.75 -20.66 12.21
N SER A 115 -11.84 -20.01 11.06
CA SER A 115 -11.50 -20.64 9.79
C SER A 115 -10.04 -21.07 9.76
N TYR A 116 -9.68 -22.05 8.92
CA TYR A 116 -8.29 -22.50 8.77
C TYR A 116 -7.33 -21.31 8.51
N LYS A 117 -7.70 -20.40 7.59
CA LYS A 117 -6.93 -19.18 7.32
C LYS A 117 -6.83 -18.28 8.56
N GLY A 118 -7.91 -18.14 9.31
CA GLY A 118 -7.94 -17.33 10.54
C GLY A 118 -7.02 -17.89 11.62
N VAL A 119 -7.02 -19.20 11.85
CA VAL A 119 -6.12 -19.86 12.80
C VAL A 119 -4.66 -19.69 12.38
N ARG A 120 -4.36 -19.82 11.08
CA ARG A 120 -3.00 -19.59 10.56
C ARG A 120 -2.55 -18.15 10.79
N HIS A 121 -3.43 -17.16 10.59
CA HIS A 121 -3.14 -15.76 10.90
C HIS A 121 -2.94 -15.51 12.42
N MET A 122 -3.67 -16.20 13.30
CA MET A 122 -3.49 -16.10 14.75
C MET A 122 -2.10 -16.58 15.17
N LEU A 123 -1.65 -17.70 14.59
CA LEU A 123 -0.35 -18.31 14.88
C LEU A 123 0.83 -17.60 14.18
N GLY A 124 0.57 -16.66 13.26
CA GLY A 124 1.59 -16.02 12.44
C GLY A 124 2.27 -16.98 11.46
N LEU A 125 1.56 -18.01 11.00
CA LEU A 125 2.03 -19.02 10.07
C LEU A 125 1.59 -18.71 8.63
N PRO A 126 2.30 -19.24 7.62
CA PRO A 126 1.88 -19.11 6.23
C PRO A 126 0.47 -19.64 6.00
N VAL A 127 -0.34 -18.91 5.21
CA VAL A 127 -1.77 -19.15 5.01
C VAL A 127 -2.07 -19.86 3.70
N ARG A 128 -1.08 -19.91 2.78
CA ARG A 128 -1.23 -20.44 1.42
C ARG A 128 -0.71 -21.88 1.24
N GLY A 129 -0.73 -22.69 2.30
CA GLY A 129 -0.34 -24.11 2.24
C GLY A 129 1.18 -24.37 2.16
N GLN A 130 2.03 -23.38 2.41
CA GLN A 130 3.47 -23.57 2.38
C GLN A 130 3.93 -24.53 3.51
N LYS A 131 4.90 -25.39 3.18
CA LYS A 131 5.54 -26.27 4.16
C LYS A 131 6.32 -25.46 5.20
N THR A 132 6.20 -25.83 6.49
CA THR A 132 6.81 -25.08 7.59
C THR A 132 7.93 -25.85 8.32
N LYS A 133 8.29 -27.03 7.84
CA LYS A 133 9.29 -27.89 8.51
C LYS A 133 10.65 -27.20 8.68
N ASN A 134 11.19 -26.60 7.62
CA ASN A 134 12.56 -26.06 7.60
C ASN A 134 12.62 -24.52 7.59
N ASN A 135 11.54 -23.85 7.17
CA ASN A 135 11.47 -22.41 6.98
C ASN A 135 10.41 -21.77 7.89
N PHE A 136 10.23 -20.44 7.76
CA PHE A 136 9.21 -19.65 8.49
C PHE A 136 9.42 -19.56 9.99
N ARG A 137 10.67 -19.48 10.44
CA ARG A 137 10.97 -19.18 11.85
C ARG A 137 10.40 -17.82 12.24
N LYS A 138 9.74 -17.73 13.40
CA LYS A 138 9.13 -16.48 13.92
C LYS A 138 10.14 -15.35 14.09
N LYS A 139 11.39 -15.64 14.40
CA LYS A 139 12.48 -14.67 14.55
C LYS A 139 13.40 -14.75 13.32
N LYS A 140 13.17 -13.88 12.35
CA LYS A 140 14.13 -13.70 11.24
C LYS A 140 15.25 -12.78 11.72
N GLY A 141 16.50 -13.23 11.61
CA GLY A 141 17.65 -12.35 11.64
C GLY A 141 18.73 -12.61 12.70
N LYS A 142 18.43 -13.13 13.87
CA LYS A 142 19.49 -13.52 14.83
C LYS A 142 19.29 -14.97 15.24
N GLY A 143 20.28 -15.82 14.94
CA GLY A 143 20.26 -17.22 15.38
C GLY A 143 20.05 -17.32 16.89
N LEU A 144 19.25 -18.29 17.32
CA LEU A 144 19.15 -18.69 18.72
C LEU A 144 20.46 -19.39 19.11
N GLY A 145 21.51 -18.61 19.35
CA GLY A 145 22.80 -19.13 19.79
C GLY A 145 23.33 -18.28 20.94
N VAL A 146 24.23 -18.82 21.69
CA VAL A 146 24.91 -18.10 22.75
C VAL A 146 25.76 -16.98 22.13
N LYS A 147 25.45 -15.74 22.48
CA LYS A 147 26.27 -14.60 22.06
C LYS A 147 27.56 -14.67 22.88
N ARG A 148 28.73 -14.83 22.21
CA ARG A 148 30.01 -14.59 22.86
C ARG A 148 30.02 -13.16 23.43
N LYS A 149 30.23 -13.00 24.74
CA LYS A 149 30.54 -11.70 25.30
C LYS A 149 31.86 -11.25 24.65
N LYS A 150 31.87 -10.09 24.02
CA LYS A 150 33.11 -9.43 23.60
C LYS A 150 33.88 -9.16 24.91
N THR A 151 34.95 -9.86 25.14
CA THR A 151 35.93 -9.49 26.17
C THR A 151 36.38 -8.07 25.86
N ALA A 152 36.22 -7.16 26.81
CA ALA A 152 36.75 -5.81 26.69
C ALA A 152 38.23 -5.93 26.31
N ALA A 153 38.62 -5.21 25.25
CA ALA A 153 40.05 -5.10 24.90
C ALA A 153 40.82 -4.60 26.14
N PRO A 154 41.98 -5.22 26.47
CA PRO A 154 42.79 -4.73 27.57
C PRO A 154 43.13 -3.26 27.33
N ALA A 155 42.87 -2.41 28.33
CA ALA A 155 43.23 -1.01 28.28
C ALA A 155 44.73 -0.90 27.93
N ALA A 156 45.04 -0.14 26.87
CA ALA A 156 46.43 0.16 26.50
C ALA A 156 47.10 0.81 27.72
N LYS A 157 48.10 0.13 28.32
CA LYS A 157 48.93 0.69 29.33
C LYS A 157 49.66 1.87 28.68
N GLY A 158 49.35 3.08 29.15
CA GLY A 158 50.08 4.28 28.79
C GLY A 158 51.56 4.09 29.17
N GLY A 159 52.41 4.09 28.14
CA GLY A 159 53.87 4.22 28.34
C GLY A 159 54.19 5.65 28.70
N LYS A 160 54.99 5.79 29.73
CA LYS A 160 55.70 7.03 30.10
C LYS A 160 56.69 7.37 29.01
#